data_bb4456f3e31056de12134867bff0ffbb
#
_entry.id   bb4456f3e31056de12134867bff0ffbb
#
_cell.length_a   1.000
_cell.length_b   1.000
_cell.length_c   1.000
_cell.angle_alpha   90.00
_cell.angle_beta   90.00
_cell.angle_gamma   90.00
#
_symmetry.space_group_name_H-M   'P 1'
#
loop_
_entity.id
_entity.type
_entity.pdbx_description
1 polymer ?
#
loop_
_entity_poly.entity_id
_entity_poly.type
_entity_poly.pdbx_seq_one_letter_code
_entity_poly.pdbx_strand_id
1 'polypeptide(L)'
;MTGEGMAMFSLRDQKVLIIGGSYGMGLATAEMAIDAGAEVAIAARGREKLEAAAAALGERGGRPVPWSALPVEDRPAVAAFLSANAPFDHLVLPGSTVRPVLYDDLTEEEAHAAFASKFWGPFWAAYDARPHLRRGGSVVFFTGVAAKRPVKGYIMGGAINGALEAATRSLALEFAKLGVRVNTVAPGLCDTPLNDLLHAHDKEERFRTFAARLPVGRVGHAEDCAMGALYLMCNGFVTGEVLGIDGGQQIWA
;
A
#
# COMPACT_ATOMS: atom_id res chain seq x y z
N MET A 1 -37.23 16.18 -0.93
CA MET A 1 -35.78 16.29 -1.21
C MET A 1 -35.11 15.36 -0.25
N THR A 2 -34.89 14.10 -0.68
CA THR A 2 -34.25 13.05 0.10
C THR A 2 -32.75 13.32 0.06
N GLY A 3 -32.17 13.65 1.25
CA GLY A 3 -30.76 13.92 1.39
C GLY A 3 -29.93 12.65 1.16
N GLU A 4 -29.45 12.45 -0.04
CA GLU A 4 -28.25 11.65 -0.26
C GLU A 4 -27.09 12.44 0.35
N GLY A 5 -26.74 12.13 1.59
CA GLY A 5 -25.50 12.58 2.19
C GLY A 5 -24.38 12.07 1.28
N MET A 6 -23.77 12.98 0.53
CA MET A 6 -22.62 12.70 -0.31
C MET A 6 -21.54 12.13 0.62
N ALA A 7 -21.31 10.82 0.57
CA ALA A 7 -20.23 10.19 1.34
C ALA A 7 -18.95 10.93 1.00
N MET A 8 -18.25 11.46 2.00
CA MET A 8 -17.06 12.31 1.83
C MET A 8 -15.97 11.61 1.01
N PHE A 9 -15.97 10.27 0.99
CA PHE A 9 -15.11 9.43 0.17
C PHE A 9 -16.00 8.46 -0.62
N SER A 10 -16.12 8.65 -1.91
CA SER A 10 -16.87 7.77 -2.81
C SER A 10 -15.98 7.34 -3.97
N LEU A 11 -15.94 6.03 -4.21
CA LEU A 11 -15.31 5.40 -5.37
C LEU A 11 -16.36 4.67 -6.24
N ARG A 12 -17.62 5.13 -6.17
CA ARG A 12 -18.72 4.54 -6.97
C ARG A 12 -18.36 4.60 -8.45
N ASP A 13 -18.61 3.50 -9.15
CA ASP A 13 -18.30 3.31 -10.58
C ASP A 13 -16.81 3.36 -10.94
N GLN A 14 -15.93 3.26 -9.92
CA GLN A 14 -14.49 3.21 -10.11
C GLN A 14 -13.96 1.81 -9.81
N LYS A 15 -12.85 1.47 -10.47
CA LYS A 15 -12.17 0.18 -10.31
C LYS A 15 -10.80 0.37 -9.67
N VAL A 16 -10.55 -0.37 -8.59
CA VAL A 16 -9.30 -0.34 -7.81
C VAL A 16 -8.58 -1.68 -7.93
N LEU A 17 -7.35 -1.66 -8.39
CA LEU A 17 -6.46 -2.81 -8.41
C LEU A 17 -5.47 -2.72 -7.26
N ILE A 18 -5.29 -3.82 -6.50
CA ILE A 18 -4.39 -3.86 -5.33
C ILE A 18 -3.43 -5.04 -5.46
N ILE A 19 -2.14 -4.76 -5.66
CA ILE A 19 -1.08 -5.79 -5.66
C ILE A 19 -0.45 -5.85 -4.28
N GLY A 20 -0.83 -6.84 -3.49
CA GLY A 20 -0.59 -6.98 -2.05
C GLY A 20 -1.88 -6.96 -1.25
N GLY A 21 -3.02 -7.31 -1.86
CA GLY A 21 -4.37 -7.20 -1.29
C GLY A 21 -4.84 -8.37 -0.42
N SER A 22 -3.97 -9.33 -0.05
CA SER A 22 -4.40 -10.55 0.64
C SER A 22 -4.37 -10.48 2.17
N TYR A 23 -3.75 -9.45 2.77
CA TYR A 23 -3.71 -9.24 4.21
C TYR A 23 -3.23 -7.82 4.58
N GLY A 24 -3.36 -7.46 5.86
CA GLY A 24 -2.85 -6.21 6.41
C GLY A 24 -3.38 -4.96 5.69
N MET A 25 -2.53 -3.98 5.46
CA MET A 25 -2.94 -2.68 4.88
C MET A 25 -3.57 -2.80 3.50
N GLY A 26 -3.12 -3.78 2.69
CA GLY A 26 -3.69 -4.00 1.36
C GLY A 26 -5.11 -4.55 1.40
N LEU A 27 -5.37 -5.52 2.29
CA LEU A 27 -6.72 -6.06 2.51
C LEU A 27 -7.65 -4.98 3.08
N ALA A 28 -7.21 -4.26 4.12
CA ALA A 28 -7.98 -3.14 4.68
C ALA A 28 -8.30 -2.07 3.63
N THR A 29 -7.36 -1.79 2.71
CA THR A 29 -7.62 -0.87 1.58
C THR A 29 -8.67 -1.43 0.62
N ALA A 30 -8.64 -2.75 0.34
CA ALA A 30 -9.64 -3.39 -0.51
C ALA A 30 -11.04 -3.33 0.12
N GLU A 31 -11.15 -3.61 1.42
CA GLU A 31 -12.40 -3.53 2.18
C GLU A 31 -12.98 -2.12 2.15
N MET A 32 -12.17 -1.09 2.47
CA MET A 32 -12.62 0.30 2.43
C MET A 32 -12.97 0.78 1.02
N ALA A 33 -12.28 0.31 -0.02
CA ALA A 33 -12.61 0.65 -1.39
C ALA A 33 -13.98 0.07 -1.79
N ILE A 34 -14.28 -1.16 -1.38
CA ILE A 34 -15.60 -1.80 -1.58
C ILE A 34 -16.69 -1.01 -0.83
N ASP A 35 -16.46 -0.65 0.43
CA ASP A 35 -17.42 0.15 1.21
C ASP A 35 -17.66 1.53 0.60
N ALA A 36 -16.64 2.09 -0.06
CA ALA A 36 -16.75 3.32 -0.83
C ALA A 36 -17.44 3.15 -2.21
N GLY A 37 -17.83 1.92 -2.57
CA GLY A 37 -18.58 1.59 -3.79
C GLY A 37 -17.72 1.16 -4.98
N ALA A 38 -16.40 0.94 -4.79
CA ALA A 38 -15.52 0.53 -5.87
C ALA A 38 -15.72 -0.92 -6.32
N GLU A 39 -15.40 -1.19 -7.59
CA GLU A 39 -15.02 -2.52 -8.03
C GLU A 39 -13.56 -2.79 -7.67
N VAL A 40 -13.28 -3.95 -7.06
CA VAL A 40 -11.92 -4.28 -6.60
C VAL A 40 -11.42 -5.55 -7.29
N ALA A 41 -10.13 -5.56 -7.65
CA ALA A 41 -9.39 -6.77 -8.01
C ALA A 41 -8.09 -6.82 -7.21
N ILE A 42 -7.69 -8.00 -6.74
CA ILE A 42 -6.52 -8.17 -5.87
C ILE A 42 -5.51 -9.15 -6.44
N ALA A 43 -4.22 -8.91 -6.15
CA ALA A 43 -3.15 -9.85 -6.43
C ALA A 43 -2.19 -9.95 -5.23
N ALA A 44 -1.60 -11.12 -5.02
CA ALA A 44 -0.57 -11.36 -4.02
C ALA A 44 0.13 -12.71 -4.26
N ARG A 45 1.21 -13.02 -3.53
CA ARG A 45 1.98 -14.26 -3.69
C ARG A 45 1.29 -15.52 -3.17
N GLY A 46 0.70 -15.43 -1.98
CA GLY A 46 0.13 -16.60 -1.27
C GLY A 46 -1.27 -16.93 -1.74
N ARG A 47 -1.43 -17.98 -2.56
CA ARG A 47 -2.70 -18.40 -3.17
C ARG A 47 -3.82 -18.59 -2.14
N GLU A 48 -3.60 -19.38 -1.10
CA GLU A 48 -4.64 -19.71 -0.11
C GLU A 48 -5.19 -18.48 0.62
N LYS A 49 -4.27 -17.59 1.09
CA LYS A 49 -4.65 -16.33 1.74
C LYS A 49 -5.37 -15.39 0.78
N LEU A 50 -4.95 -15.39 -0.48
CA LEU A 50 -5.53 -14.54 -1.50
C LEU A 50 -6.94 -14.99 -1.88
N GLU A 51 -7.15 -16.30 -2.00
CA GLU A 51 -8.45 -16.90 -2.28
C GLU A 51 -9.44 -16.64 -1.15
N ALA A 52 -9.02 -16.83 0.10
CA ALA A 52 -9.83 -16.50 1.28
C ALA A 52 -10.18 -15.00 1.35
N ALA A 53 -9.20 -14.12 1.07
CA ALA A 53 -9.44 -12.68 1.02
C ALA A 53 -10.43 -12.30 -0.09
N ALA A 54 -10.28 -12.87 -1.29
CA ALA A 54 -11.20 -12.60 -2.41
C ALA A 54 -12.63 -13.06 -2.11
N ALA A 55 -12.78 -14.21 -1.44
CA ALA A 55 -14.10 -14.71 -1.01
C ALA A 55 -14.75 -13.74 -0.01
N ALA A 56 -14.03 -13.36 1.06
CA ALA A 56 -14.55 -12.44 2.07
C ALA A 56 -14.89 -11.04 1.49
N LEU A 57 -14.04 -10.52 0.61
CA LEU A 57 -14.29 -9.28 -0.11
C LEU A 57 -15.50 -9.39 -1.05
N GLY A 58 -15.69 -10.57 -1.68
CA GLY A 58 -16.84 -10.86 -2.53
C GLY A 58 -18.15 -10.87 -1.77
N GLU A 59 -18.17 -11.47 -0.56
CA GLU A 59 -19.32 -11.43 0.36
C GLU A 59 -19.65 -9.99 0.78
N ARG A 60 -18.61 -9.20 1.17
CA ARG A 60 -18.75 -7.79 1.56
C ARG A 60 -19.32 -6.93 0.44
N GLY A 61 -18.83 -7.10 -0.77
CA GLY A 61 -19.21 -6.28 -1.94
C GLY A 61 -20.43 -6.81 -2.72
N GLY A 62 -20.97 -7.98 -2.36
CA GLY A 62 -22.08 -8.63 -3.06
C GLY A 62 -21.77 -9.08 -4.50
N ARG A 63 -20.49 -9.21 -4.84
CA ARG A 63 -20.02 -9.62 -6.17
C ARG A 63 -18.65 -10.30 -6.10
N PRO A 64 -18.33 -11.24 -7.02
CA PRO A 64 -17.01 -11.87 -7.05
C PRO A 64 -15.89 -10.84 -7.21
N VAL A 65 -14.79 -11.02 -6.47
CA VAL A 65 -13.58 -10.21 -6.58
C VAL A 65 -12.56 -10.97 -7.42
N PRO A 66 -12.16 -10.47 -8.60
CA PRO A 66 -11.09 -11.04 -9.39
C PRO A 66 -9.77 -11.07 -8.62
N TRP A 67 -9.04 -12.19 -8.71
CA TRP A 67 -7.76 -12.31 -8.05
C TRP A 67 -6.72 -13.08 -8.88
N SER A 68 -5.43 -12.81 -8.64
CA SER A 68 -4.31 -13.48 -9.28
C SER A 68 -3.16 -13.74 -8.31
N ALA A 69 -2.72 -15.00 -8.22
CA ALA A 69 -1.55 -15.36 -7.43
C ALA A 69 -0.28 -15.02 -8.22
N LEU A 70 0.41 -13.94 -7.82
CA LEU A 70 1.65 -13.50 -8.44
C LEU A 70 2.56 -12.76 -7.44
N PRO A 71 3.88 -12.89 -7.55
CA PRO A 71 4.82 -11.99 -6.90
C PRO A 71 4.93 -10.67 -7.69
N VAL A 72 5.08 -9.55 -6.99
CA VAL A 72 5.14 -8.21 -7.64
C VAL A 72 6.42 -8.01 -8.48
N GLU A 73 7.45 -8.77 -8.23
CA GLU A 73 8.71 -8.83 -8.99
C GLU A 73 8.61 -9.61 -10.30
N ASP A 74 7.56 -10.41 -10.49
CA ASP A 74 7.26 -11.06 -11.78
C ASP A 74 6.51 -10.10 -12.70
N ARG A 75 7.28 -9.26 -13.38
CA ARG A 75 6.73 -8.21 -14.25
C ARG A 75 5.81 -8.73 -15.35
N PRO A 76 6.10 -9.86 -16.06
CA PRO A 76 5.16 -10.44 -17.02
C PRO A 76 3.82 -10.82 -16.40
N ALA A 77 3.81 -11.47 -15.21
CA ALA A 77 2.58 -11.83 -14.52
C ALA A 77 1.81 -10.58 -14.06
N VAL A 78 2.50 -9.55 -13.57
CA VAL A 78 1.89 -8.25 -13.22
C VAL A 78 1.26 -7.60 -14.44
N ALA A 79 1.96 -7.52 -15.58
CA ALA A 79 1.42 -6.94 -16.81
C ALA A 79 0.17 -7.68 -17.31
N ALA A 80 0.17 -9.01 -17.22
CA ALA A 80 -1.01 -9.83 -17.55
C ALA A 80 -2.20 -9.52 -16.63
N PHE A 81 -1.97 -9.39 -15.30
CA PHE A 81 -3.02 -9.02 -14.34
C PHE A 81 -3.60 -7.63 -14.62
N LEU A 82 -2.74 -6.64 -14.89
CA LEU A 82 -3.16 -5.28 -15.21
C LEU A 82 -4.02 -5.26 -16.49
N SER A 83 -3.56 -5.93 -17.56
CA SER A 83 -4.27 -6.01 -18.83
C SER A 83 -5.62 -6.72 -18.71
N ALA A 84 -5.69 -7.83 -17.97
CA ALA A 84 -6.93 -8.60 -17.76
C ALA A 84 -8.00 -7.80 -16.98
N ASN A 85 -7.58 -6.80 -16.21
CA ASN A 85 -8.46 -5.96 -15.40
C ASN A 85 -8.67 -4.55 -15.97
N ALA A 86 -8.13 -4.27 -17.15
CA ALA A 86 -8.23 -2.96 -17.81
C ALA A 86 -9.64 -2.69 -18.35
N PRO A 87 -10.06 -1.42 -18.46
CA PRO A 87 -9.46 -0.25 -17.84
C PRO A 87 -9.80 -0.14 -16.34
N PHE A 88 -8.95 0.56 -15.57
CA PHE A 88 -9.17 0.79 -14.13
C PHE A 88 -8.79 2.23 -13.73
N ASP A 89 -9.25 2.65 -12.55
CA ASP A 89 -9.07 4.03 -12.07
C ASP A 89 -7.88 4.14 -11.12
N HIS A 90 -7.71 3.17 -10.23
CA HIS A 90 -6.67 3.24 -9.20
C HIS A 90 -5.83 1.97 -9.15
N LEU A 91 -4.52 2.16 -8.97
CA LEU A 91 -3.57 1.09 -8.65
C LEU A 91 -2.97 1.36 -7.27
N VAL A 92 -3.16 0.42 -6.35
CA VAL A 92 -2.62 0.48 -4.99
C VAL A 92 -1.56 -0.59 -4.80
N LEU A 93 -0.40 -0.17 -4.31
CA LEU A 93 0.81 -0.98 -4.17
C LEU A 93 1.29 -0.94 -2.72
N PRO A 94 0.67 -1.71 -1.81
CA PRO A 94 0.97 -1.69 -0.37
C PRO A 94 2.40 -2.11 -0.03
N GLY A 95 3.13 -2.59 -1.01
CA GLY A 95 4.52 -2.97 -0.87
C GLY A 95 4.71 -4.35 -0.23
N SER A 96 5.96 -4.75 -0.14
CA SER A 96 6.38 -5.98 0.50
C SER A 96 7.10 -5.69 1.81
N THR A 97 7.30 -6.74 2.58
CA THR A 97 8.07 -6.72 3.81
C THR A 97 9.55 -6.66 3.51
N VAL A 98 10.24 -5.73 4.18
CA VAL A 98 11.69 -5.79 4.33
C VAL A 98 12.00 -6.32 5.72
N ARG A 99 12.71 -7.44 5.82
CA ARG A 99 13.12 -8.01 7.10
C ARG A 99 14.15 -7.09 7.78
N PRO A 100 14.03 -6.82 9.09
CA PRO A 100 15.08 -6.15 9.83
C PRO A 100 16.35 -7.00 9.81
N VAL A 101 17.49 -6.39 9.50
CA VAL A 101 18.80 -7.02 9.51
C VAL A 101 19.85 -5.98 9.90
N LEU A 102 20.79 -6.34 10.78
CA LEU A 102 21.90 -5.45 11.11
C LEU A 102 22.86 -5.31 9.92
N TYR A 103 23.58 -4.21 9.85
CA TYR A 103 24.45 -3.94 8.71
C TYR A 103 25.51 -5.01 8.50
N ASP A 104 26.08 -5.50 9.60
CA ASP A 104 27.13 -6.52 9.58
C ASP A 104 26.64 -7.91 9.13
N ASP A 105 25.33 -8.15 9.22
CA ASP A 105 24.66 -9.40 8.86
C ASP A 105 23.96 -9.31 7.48
N LEU A 106 23.95 -8.12 6.86
CA LEU A 106 23.27 -7.89 5.58
C LEU A 106 24.06 -8.48 4.43
N THR A 107 23.45 -9.38 3.67
CA THR A 107 24.03 -9.93 2.44
C THR A 107 23.62 -9.11 1.21
N GLU A 108 24.44 -9.18 0.16
CA GLU A 108 24.13 -8.55 -1.13
C GLU A 108 22.85 -9.12 -1.74
N GLU A 109 22.63 -10.44 -1.62
CA GLU A 109 21.43 -11.12 -2.10
C GLU A 109 20.16 -10.60 -1.41
N GLU A 110 20.17 -10.46 -0.09
CA GLU A 110 19.03 -9.89 0.68
C GLU A 110 18.76 -8.45 0.29
N ALA A 111 19.80 -7.65 0.08
CA ALA A 111 19.66 -6.26 -0.35
C ALA A 111 18.99 -6.17 -1.73
N HIS A 112 19.44 -6.95 -2.69
CA HIS A 112 18.86 -7.01 -4.03
C HIS A 112 17.42 -7.53 -4.03
N ALA A 113 17.14 -8.60 -3.28
CA ALA A 113 15.78 -9.13 -3.13
C ALA A 113 14.81 -8.12 -2.51
N ALA A 114 15.26 -7.36 -1.51
CA ALA A 114 14.47 -6.30 -0.90
C ALA A 114 14.14 -5.18 -1.90
N PHE A 115 15.13 -4.73 -2.69
CA PHE A 115 14.89 -3.75 -3.76
C PHE A 115 14.00 -4.30 -4.86
N ALA A 116 14.19 -5.55 -5.28
CA ALA A 116 13.36 -6.18 -6.31
C ALA A 116 11.89 -6.17 -5.91
N SER A 117 11.57 -6.59 -4.68
CA SER A 117 10.18 -6.75 -4.22
C SER A 117 9.52 -5.44 -3.78
N LYS A 118 10.26 -4.51 -3.17
CA LYS A 118 9.64 -3.32 -2.58
C LYS A 118 9.85 -2.03 -3.39
N PHE A 119 10.84 -1.99 -4.28
CA PHE A 119 11.06 -0.84 -5.17
C PHE A 119 10.76 -1.19 -6.63
N TRP A 120 11.52 -2.12 -7.21
CA TRP A 120 11.42 -2.39 -8.64
C TRP A 120 10.07 -2.99 -9.04
N GLY A 121 9.53 -3.94 -8.27
CA GLY A 121 8.22 -4.51 -8.54
C GLY A 121 7.13 -3.44 -8.60
N PRO A 122 6.89 -2.65 -7.53
CA PRO A 122 5.91 -1.57 -7.55
C PRO A 122 6.19 -0.50 -8.60
N PHE A 123 7.44 -0.13 -8.82
CA PHE A 123 7.84 0.85 -9.83
C PHE A 123 7.44 0.41 -11.24
N TRP A 124 7.77 -0.84 -11.61
CA TRP A 124 7.42 -1.37 -12.93
C TRP A 124 5.93 -1.67 -13.05
N ALA A 125 5.25 -2.07 -11.99
CA ALA A 125 3.80 -2.20 -11.98
C ALA A 125 3.11 -0.86 -12.32
N ALA A 126 3.56 0.24 -11.71
CA ALA A 126 3.07 1.58 -12.05
C ALA A 126 3.38 1.95 -13.50
N TYR A 127 4.59 1.64 -13.99
CA TYR A 127 4.98 1.89 -15.37
C TYR A 127 4.06 1.15 -16.37
N ASP A 128 3.82 -0.13 -16.14
CA ASP A 128 3.02 -0.99 -17.02
C ASP A 128 1.50 -0.70 -16.91
N ALA A 129 1.06 -0.08 -15.81
CA ALA A 129 -0.33 0.35 -15.63
C ALA A 129 -0.75 1.54 -16.52
N ARG A 130 0.20 2.35 -17.01
CA ARG A 130 -0.08 3.62 -17.73
C ARG A 130 -1.10 3.50 -18.88
N PRO A 131 -1.03 2.50 -19.77
CA PRO A 131 -1.99 2.40 -20.88
C PRO A 131 -3.40 1.96 -20.43
N HIS A 132 -3.54 1.52 -19.18
CA HIS A 132 -4.77 0.94 -18.63
C HIS A 132 -5.47 1.85 -17.63
N LEU A 133 -4.76 2.86 -17.09
CA LEU A 133 -5.31 3.82 -16.13
C LEU A 133 -6.22 4.84 -16.81
N ARG A 134 -7.41 5.04 -16.22
CA ARG A 134 -8.32 6.10 -16.67
C ARG A 134 -7.83 7.48 -16.22
N ARG A 135 -8.13 8.47 -17.03
CA ARG A 135 -7.90 9.88 -16.66
C ARG A 135 -8.70 10.22 -15.40
N GLY A 136 -8.08 10.92 -14.47
CA GLY A 136 -8.64 11.21 -13.14
C GLY A 136 -8.25 10.19 -12.07
N GLY A 137 -7.71 9.05 -12.48
CA GLY A 137 -7.27 7.98 -11.59
C GLY A 137 -5.99 8.28 -10.81
N SER A 138 -5.51 7.26 -10.08
CA SER A 138 -4.28 7.42 -9.28
C SER A 138 -3.49 6.13 -9.11
N VAL A 139 -2.19 6.29 -8.81
CA VAL A 139 -1.30 5.27 -8.26
C VAL A 139 -0.98 5.64 -6.81
N VAL A 140 -1.11 4.69 -5.89
CA VAL A 140 -0.79 4.86 -4.48
C VAL A 140 0.24 3.82 -4.05
N PHE A 141 1.44 4.28 -3.73
CA PHE A 141 2.50 3.46 -3.14
C PHE A 141 2.39 3.43 -1.62
N PHE A 142 3.07 2.45 -1.00
CA PHE A 142 3.28 2.41 0.44
C PHE A 142 4.78 2.32 0.74
N THR A 143 5.25 3.20 1.59
CA THR A 143 6.63 3.24 2.08
C THR A 143 6.68 2.94 3.57
N GLY A 144 7.19 3.84 4.37
CA GLY A 144 7.20 3.78 5.83
C GLY A 144 8.09 4.85 6.44
N VAL A 145 7.84 5.14 7.69
CA VAL A 145 8.51 6.19 8.46
C VAL A 145 10.05 6.07 8.47
N ALA A 146 10.60 4.88 8.24
CA ALA A 146 12.04 4.64 8.25
C ALA A 146 12.82 5.45 7.19
N ALA A 147 12.14 6.00 6.18
CA ALA A 147 12.75 6.95 5.24
C ALA A 147 13.17 8.28 5.90
N LYS A 148 12.43 8.69 6.92
CA LYS A 148 12.62 9.99 7.60
C LYS A 148 13.16 9.83 9.02
N ARG A 149 12.81 8.73 9.69
CA ARG A 149 13.27 8.40 11.03
C ARG A 149 14.01 7.07 11.03
N PRO A 150 15.35 7.08 11.11
CA PRO A 150 16.14 5.85 11.08
C PRO A 150 15.75 4.87 12.19
N VAL A 151 15.69 3.59 11.85
CA VAL A 151 15.45 2.49 12.79
C VAL A 151 16.60 1.50 12.67
N LYS A 152 17.22 1.15 13.81
CA LYS A 152 18.31 0.17 13.83
C LYS A 152 17.86 -1.16 13.21
N GLY A 153 18.69 -1.71 12.32
CA GLY A 153 18.37 -2.91 11.58
C GLY A 153 17.45 -2.70 10.35
N TYR A 154 16.99 -1.47 10.08
CA TYR A 154 16.10 -1.16 8.96
C TYR A 154 16.78 -0.38 7.83
N ILE A 155 18.09 -0.59 7.62
CA ILE A 155 18.86 0.15 6.61
C ILE A 155 18.24 0.01 5.21
N MET A 156 17.89 -1.22 4.81
CA MET A 156 17.27 -1.45 3.51
C MET A 156 15.86 -0.87 3.43
N GLY A 157 15.08 -0.99 4.53
CA GLY A 157 13.76 -0.38 4.61
C GLY A 157 13.81 1.14 4.48
N GLY A 158 14.75 1.80 5.16
CA GLY A 158 14.96 3.24 5.05
C GLY A 158 15.37 3.68 3.64
N ALA A 159 16.37 3.00 3.05
CA ALA A 159 16.88 3.30 1.72
C ALA A 159 15.80 3.14 0.64
N ILE A 160 15.07 2.01 0.66
CA ILE A 160 14.02 1.71 -0.32
C ILE A 160 12.84 2.67 -0.18
N ASN A 161 12.40 2.94 1.05
CA ASN A 161 11.32 3.89 1.30
C ASN A 161 11.70 5.28 0.78
N GLY A 162 12.92 5.76 1.08
CA GLY A 162 13.41 7.05 0.57
C GLY A 162 13.48 7.11 -0.95
N ALA A 163 13.96 6.03 -1.58
CA ALA A 163 14.00 5.93 -3.04
C ALA A 163 12.60 6.00 -3.65
N LEU A 164 11.61 5.28 -3.09
CA LEU A 164 10.25 5.27 -3.59
C LEU A 164 9.52 6.61 -3.33
N GLU A 165 9.78 7.28 -2.20
CA GLU A 165 9.27 8.62 -1.92
C GLU A 165 9.82 9.67 -2.92
N ALA A 166 11.09 9.56 -3.28
CA ALA A 166 11.68 10.41 -4.32
C ALA A 166 11.09 10.11 -5.70
N ALA A 167 10.96 8.83 -6.05
CA ALA A 167 10.36 8.38 -7.29
C ALA A 167 8.89 8.83 -7.42
N THR A 168 8.12 8.83 -6.33
CA THR A 168 6.72 9.29 -6.29
C THR A 168 6.57 10.69 -6.84
N ARG A 169 7.41 11.63 -6.41
CA ARG A 169 7.37 13.03 -6.88
C ARG A 169 7.69 13.14 -8.38
N SER A 170 8.70 12.41 -8.85
CA SER A 170 9.08 12.40 -10.26
C SER A 170 8.00 11.73 -11.13
N LEU A 171 7.43 10.59 -10.66
CA LEU A 171 6.35 9.90 -11.35
C LEU A 171 5.08 10.75 -11.42
N ALA A 172 4.78 11.55 -10.39
CA ALA A 172 3.63 12.46 -10.41
C ALA A 172 3.72 13.45 -11.60
N LEU A 173 4.90 13.97 -11.90
CA LEU A 173 5.13 14.84 -13.06
C LEU A 173 4.97 14.07 -14.40
N GLU A 174 5.51 12.84 -14.46
CA GLU A 174 5.42 12.02 -15.67
C GLU A 174 4.00 11.54 -15.98
N PHE A 175 3.22 11.23 -14.93
CA PHE A 175 1.83 10.76 -15.05
C PHE A 175 0.83 11.92 -15.26
N ALA A 176 1.22 13.15 -14.99
CA ALA A 176 0.36 14.33 -15.19
C ALA A 176 -0.18 14.45 -16.62
N LYS A 177 0.63 14.11 -17.63
CA LYS A 177 0.19 14.09 -19.04
C LYS A 177 -0.94 13.08 -19.32
N LEU A 178 -1.03 12.03 -18.50
CA LEU A 178 -2.11 11.04 -18.55
C LEU A 178 -3.34 11.51 -17.77
N GLY A 179 -3.22 12.58 -16.98
CA GLY A 179 -4.24 13.01 -16.02
C GLY A 179 -4.37 12.06 -14.84
N VAL A 180 -3.30 11.35 -14.48
CA VAL A 180 -3.23 10.38 -13.38
C VAL A 180 -2.34 10.95 -12.27
N ARG A 181 -2.79 10.81 -11.04
CA ARG A 181 -2.06 11.27 -9.84
C ARG A 181 -1.18 10.14 -9.28
N VAL A 182 -0.07 10.47 -8.66
CA VAL A 182 0.82 9.49 -8.01
C VAL A 182 1.15 9.99 -6.61
N ASN A 183 0.87 9.18 -5.60
CA ASN A 183 1.08 9.50 -4.21
C ASN A 183 1.60 8.29 -3.43
N THR A 184 1.99 8.53 -2.19
CA THR A 184 2.51 7.51 -1.28
C THR A 184 1.88 7.65 0.10
N VAL A 185 1.47 6.54 0.71
CA VAL A 185 1.22 6.44 2.15
C VAL A 185 2.52 6.02 2.83
N ALA A 186 2.92 6.71 3.90
CA ALA A 186 4.10 6.41 4.71
C ALA A 186 3.69 6.01 6.14
N PRO A 187 3.44 4.72 6.39
CA PRO A 187 3.04 4.22 7.70
C PRO A 187 4.13 4.37 8.77
N GLY A 188 3.71 4.61 10.00
CA GLY A 188 4.47 4.33 11.21
C GLY A 188 4.37 2.86 11.63
N LEU A 189 4.64 2.59 12.91
CA LEU A 189 4.40 1.26 13.48
C LEU A 189 2.90 1.00 13.55
N CYS A 190 2.44 0.00 12.79
CA CYS A 190 1.06 -0.44 12.77
C CYS A 190 0.95 -1.90 13.18
N ASP A 191 -0.12 -2.24 13.92
CA ASP A 191 -0.48 -3.63 14.21
C ASP A 191 -1.01 -4.29 12.92
N THR A 192 -0.22 -5.18 12.39
CA THR A 192 -0.51 -5.94 11.18
C THR A 192 0.01 -7.37 11.35
N PRO A 193 -0.52 -8.35 10.62
CA PRO A 193 -0.03 -9.73 10.68
C PRO A 193 1.47 -9.91 10.42
N LEU A 194 2.10 -8.89 9.83
CA LEU A 194 3.55 -8.84 9.68
C LEU A 194 4.27 -8.76 11.03
N ASN A 195 3.77 -7.96 11.96
CA ASN A 195 4.36 -7.84 13.29
C ASN A 195 4.17 -9.11 14.11
N ASP A 196 3.13 -9.90 13.85
CA ASP A 196 2.95 -11.22 14.47
C ASP A 196 4.08 -12.18 14.06
N LEU A 197 4.48 -12.14 12.80
CA LEU A 197 5.58 -12.97 12.29
C LEU A 197 6.97 -12.52 12.77
N LEU A 198 7.18 -11.21 12.90
CA LEU A 198 8.50 -10.66 13.25
C LEU A 198 8.74 -10.58 14.77
N HIS A 199 7.68 -10.50 15.57
CA HIS A 199 7.76 -10.15 17.00
C HIS A 199 6.80 -10.96 17.87
N ALA A 200 6.54 -12.23 17.54
CA ALA A 200 5.56 -13.08 18.23
C ALA A 200 5.77 -13.20 19.76
N HIS A 201 7.02 -13.09 20.24
CA HIS A 201 7.36 -13.29 21.64
C HIS A 201 7.26 -12.04 22.53
N ASP A 202 7.34 -10.82 21.94
CA ASP A 202 7.42 -9.56 22.68
C ASP A 202 6.49 -8.46 22.12
N LYS A 203 5.56 -8.82 21.22
CA LYS A 203 4.72 -7.88 20.49
C LYS A 203 3.94 -6.93 21.41
N GLU A 204 3.25 -7.46 22.41
CA GLU A 204 2.39 -6.66 23.31
C GLU A 204 3.20 -5.64 24.13
N GLU A 205 4.32 -6.08 24.70
CA GLU A 205 5.18 -5.20 25.49
C GLU A 205 5.83 -4.13 24.60
N ARG A 206 6.30 -4.53 23.44
CA ARG A 206 6.84 -3.63 22.43
C ARG A 206 5.81 -2.59 22.01
N PHE A 207 4.59 -3.00 21.70
CA PHE A 207 3.52 -2.08 21.29
C PHE A 207 3.13 -1.14 22.42
N ARG A 208 3.03 -1.61 23.65
CA ARG A 208 2.76 -0.77 24.81
C ARG A 208 3.85 0.28 25.02
N THR A 209 5.12 -0.14 24.97
CA THR A 209 6.28 0.76 25.15
C THR A 209 6.35 1.79 24.02
N PHE A 210 6.03 1.37 22.80
CA PHE A 210 6.04 2.24 21.64
C PHE A 210 4.87 3.24 21.67
N ALA A 211 3.66 2.76 21.99
CA ALA A 211 2.45 3.57 22.10
C ALA A 211 2.61 4.70 23.13
N ALA A 212 3.26 4.42 24.27
CA ALA A 212 3.54 5.43 25.31
C ALA A 212 4.42 6.59 24.84
N ARG A 213 5.16 6.43 23.76
CA ARG A 213 6.03 7.45 23.16
C ARG A 213 5.38 8.18 21.97
N LEU A 214 4.38 7.58 21.35
CA LEU A 214 3.68 8.19 20.21
C LEU A 214 2.79 9.35 20.68
N PRO A 215 2.81 10.50 20.02
CA PRO A 215 1.92 11.62 20.34
C PRO A 215 0.44 11.25 20.39
N VAL A 216 -0.02 10.31 19.54
CA VAL A 216 -1.43 9.84 19.55
C VAL A 216 -1.72 8.77 20.61
N GLY A 217 -0.71 8.27 21.35
CA GLY A 217 -0.87 7.34 22.46
C GLY A 217 -1.19 5.88 22.09
N ARG A 218 -1.13 5.51 20.80
CA ARG A 218 -1.37 4.14 20.32
C ARG A 218 -0.52 3.80 19.10
N VAL A 219 -0.28 2.54 18.85
CA VAL A 219 0.19 2.05 17.54
C VAL A 219 -0.95 2.17 16.51
N GLY A 220 -0.60 2.27 15.23
CA GLY A 220 -1.57 2.30 14.14
C GLY A 220 -2.20 0.92 13.90
N HIS A 221 -3.30 0.90 13.18
CA HIS A 221 -3.91 -0.30 12.59
C HIS A 221 -3.82 -0.25 11.05
N ALA A 222 -4.09 -1.36 10.40
CA ALA A 222 -4.10 -1.43 8.94
C ALA A 222 -5.10 -0.43 8.33
N GLU A 223 -6.24 -0.24 9.02
CA GLU A 223 -7.32 0.66 8.65
C GLU A 223 -6.91 2.14 8.67
N ASP A 224 -6.04 2.55 9.60
CA ASP A 224 -5.51 3.93 9.61
C ASP A 224 -4.80 4.24 8.28
N CYS A 225 -3.98 3.30 7.79
CA CYS A 225 -3.25 3.45 6.53
C CYS A 225 -4.15 3.29 5.31
N ALA A 226 -5.13 2.40 5.36
CA ALA A 226 -6.13 2.21 4.32
C ALA A 226 -6.97 3.49 4.11
N MET A 227 -7.34 4.18 5.20
CA MET A 227 -8.03 5.48 5.13
C MET A 227 -7.17 6.53 4.43
N GLY A 228 -5.86 6.55 4.68
CA GLY A 228 -4.92 7.41 3.95
C GLY A 228 -4.89 7.10 2.45
N ALA A 229 -4.89 5.81 2.08
CA ALA A 229 -4.95 5.40 0.67
C ALA A 229 -6.28 5.82 0.02
N LEU A 230 -7.40 5.62 0.72
CA LEU A 230 -8.73 6.05 0.26
C LEU A 230 -8.77 7.56 0.03
N TYR A 231 -8.26 8.36 0.98
CA TYR A 231 -8.12 9.81 0.82
C TYR A 231 -7.34 10.17 -0.44
N LEU A 232 -6.19 9.53 -0.68
CA LEU A 232 -5.36 9.80 -1.86
C LEU A 232 -6.02 9.36 -3.18
N MET A 233 -6.87 8.35 -3.16
CA MET A 233 -7.69 7.96 -4.32
C MET A 233 -8.79 8.99 -4.58
N CYS A 234 -9.51 9.44 -3.56
CA CYS A 234 -10.68 10.32 -3.68
C CYS A 234 -10.32 11.80 -3.88
N ASN A 235 -9.20 12.28 -3.31
CA ASN A 235 -8.85 13.70 -3.43
C ASN A 235 -8.13 14.01 -4.75
N GLY A 236 -8.86 14.54 -5.72
CA GLY A 236 -8.37 14.88 -7.05
C GLY A 236 -7.33 16.01 -7.11
N PHE A 237 -7.05 16.71 -6.00
CA PHE A 237 -6.10 17.84 -5.95
C PHE A 237 -4.77 17.48 -5.25
N VAL A 238 -4.56 16.19 -4.92
CA VAL A 238 -3.32 15.71 -4.28
C VAL A 238 -2.54 14.83 -5.23
N THR A 239 -1.31 15.24 -5.56
CA THR A 239 -0.35 14.45 -6.36
C THR A 239 1.08 14.78 -5.95
N GLY A 240 1.99 13.78 -6.01
CA GLY A 240 3.37 13.90 -5.56
C GLY A 240 3.55 13.91 -4.04
N GLU A 241 2.49 13.61 -3.28
CA GLU A 241 2.46 13.66 -1.82
C GLU A 241 3.00 12.36 -1.20
N VAL A 242 3.68 12.51 -0.07
CA VAL A 242 4.06 11.42 0.83
C VAL A 242 3.32 11.63 2.15
N LEU A 243 2.14 11.03 2.25
CA LEU A 243 1.24 11.18 3.38
C LEU A 243 1.68 10.31 4.56
N GLY A 244 2.19 10.93 5.61
CA GLY A 244 2.55 10.24 6.86
C GLY A 244 1.32 9.81 7.65
N ILE A 245 1.20 8.50 7.90
CA ILE A 245 0.18 7.90 8.77
C ILE A 245 0.93 7.17 9.89
N ASP A 246 1.46 7.91 10.85
CA ASP A 246 2.48 7.40 11.77
C ASP A 246 2.25 7.75 13.25
N GLY A 247 1.11 8.34 13.58
CA GLY A 247 0.78 8.72 14.95
C GLY A 247 1.73 9.74 15.57
N GLY A 248 2.47 10.49 14.74
CA GLY A 248 3.49 11.45 15.17
C GLY A 248 4.87 10.81 15.38
N GLN A 249 5.10 9.60 14.88
CA GLN A 249 6.39 8.89 15.03
C GLN A 249 7.55 9.68 14.43
N GLN A 250 7.34 10.48 13.39
CA GLN A 250 8.39 11.31 12.79
C GLN A 250 8.84 12.46 13.70
N ILE A 251 7.96 12.94 14.56
CA ILE A 251 8.19 14.17 15.37
C ILE A 251 8.31 13.90 16.86
N TRP A 252 8.21 12.64 17.31
CA TRP A 252 8.39 12.36 18.74
C TRP A 252 9.83 12.62 19.20
N ALA A 253 9.99 12.99 20.44
CA ALA A 253 11.28 13.23 21.10
C ALA A 253 11.90 11.92 21.62
#